data_b37d25e067ea2b44e5db4cd103650af7
#
_entry.id   b37d25e067ea2b44e5db4cd103650af7
#
_cell.length_a   1.000
_cell.length_b   1.000
_cell.length_c   1.000
_cell.angle_alpha   90.00
_cell.angle_beta   90.00
_cell.angle_gamma   90.00
#
_symmetry.space_group_name_H-M   'P 1'
#
loop_
_entity.id
_entity.type
_entity.pdbx_description
1 polymer ?
#
loop_
_entity_poly.entity_id
_entity_poly.type
_entity_poly.pdbx_seq_one_letter_code
_entity_poly.pdbx_strand_id
1 'polypeptide(L)'
;MELAKRDDVPVELTWDLSLIYPTEEAMLADAQKMKELSLSMEASYKGNLTDAATINHCLDDYQEVYRLITLTANYCDLAVSVDYYNLSLIHI
;
A
#
# COMPACT_ATOMS: atom_id res chain seq x y z
N MET A 1 1.79 32.06 -2.28
CA MET A 1 2.81 31.40 -1.45
C MET A 1 3.30 30.15 -2.14
N GLU A 2 4.57 30.05 -2.37
CA GLU A 2 5.16 28.88 -3.04
C GLU A 2 5.49 27.81 -1.99
N LEU A 3 5.12 26.55 -2.30
CA LEU A 3 5.41 25.44 -1.40
C LEU A 3 6.88 25.05 -1.49
N ALA A 4 7.52 24.79 -0.35
CA ALA A 4 8.88 24.30 -0.32
C ALA A 4 8.96 22.91 -0.94
N LYS A 5 10.03 22.63 -1.68
CA LYS A 5 10.29 21.30 -2.19
C LYS A 5 10.78 20.41 -1.05
N ARG A 6 10.50 19.10 -1.16
CA ARG A 6 10.91 18.12 -0.14
C ARG A 6 12.39 18.21 0.20
N ASP A 7 13.25 18.33 -0.81
CA ASP A 7 14.70 18.37 -0.64
C ASP A 7 15.19 19.64 0.07
N ASP A 8 14.38 20.69 0.07
CA ASP A 8 14.71 21.98 0.71
C ASP A 8 14.34 22.01 2.19
N VAL A 9 13.68 20.97 2.70
CA VAL A 9 13.27 20.87 4.10
C VAL A 9 14.27 20.03 4.87
N PRO A 10 14.78 20.51 6.03
CA PRO A 10 15.68 19.71 6.86
C PRO A 10 15.05 18.36 7.23
N VAL A 11 15.85 17.30 7.14
CA VAL A 11 15.37 15.92 7.37
C VAL A 11 14.76 15.74 8.76
N GLU A 12 15.30 16.39 9.77
CA GLU A 12 14.80 16.31 11.15
C GLU A 12 13.42 16.93 11.33
N LEU A 13 12.93 17.70 10.35
CA LEU A 13 11.59 18.28 10.36
C LEU A 13 10.60 17.45 9.52
N THR A 14 11.01 16.28 9.07
CA THR A 14 10.20 15.44 8.20
C THR A 14 9.87 14.11 8.87
N TRP A 15 8.82 13.45 8.37
CA TRP A 15 8.44 12.13 8.83
C TRP A 15 9.33 11.08 8.18
N ASP A 16 9.68 10.05 8.94
CA ASP A 16 10.49 8.95 8.43
C ASP A 16 9.59 7.90 7.78
N LEU A 17 9.36 8.04 6.48
CA LEU A 17 8.55 7.10 5.71
C LEU A 17 9.22 5.74 5.55
N SER A 18 10.53 5.62 5.79
CA SER A 18 11.24 4.35 5.75
C SER A 18 10.77 3.37 6.82
N LEU A 19 10.05 3.84 7.85
CA LEU A 19 9.41 2.98 8.83
C LEU A 19 8.26 2.18 8.23
N ILE A 20 7.69 2.63 7.11
CA ILE A 20 6.63 1.91 6.38
C ILE A 20 7.28 1.12 5.25
N TYR A 21 7.99 1.79 4.34
CA TYR A 21 8.78 1.17 3.28
C TYR A 21 10.11 1.87 3.14
N PRO A 22 11.23 1.12 3.06
CA PRO A 22 12.56 1.72 2.93
C PRO A 22 12.76 2.42 1.59
N THR A 23 12.08 1.98 0.53
CA THR A 23 12.17 2.56 -0.80
C THR A 23 10.81 2.53 -1.48
N GLU A 24 10.67 3.34 -2.53
CA GLU A 24 9.46 3.33 -3.37
C GLU A 24 9.32 1.99 -4.10
N GLU A 25 10.43 1.37 -4.51
CA GLU A 25 10.41 0.04 -5.14
C GLU A 25 9.84 -1.03 -4.20
N ALA A 26 10.15 -0.97 -2.91
CA ALA A 26 9.58 -1.90 -1.92
C ALA A 26 8.06 -1.74 -1.83
N MET A 27 7.56 -0.51 -1.86
CA MET A 27 6.12 -0.23 -1.87
C MET A 27 5.47 -0.77 -3.14
N LEU A 28 6.09 -0.55 -4.31
CA LEU A 28 5.57 -1.05 -5.58
C LEU A 28 5.54 -2.57 -5.64
N ALA A 29 6.54 -3.24 -5.05
CA ALA A 29 6.56 -4.70 -4.95
C ALA A 29 5.36 -5.22 -4.14
N ASP A 30 5.05 -4.58 -3.01
CA ASP A 30 3.90 -4.94 -2.19
C ASP A 30 2.57 -4.60 -2.88
N ALA A 31 2.51 -3.52 -3.65
CA ALA A 31 1.33 -3.19 -4.45
C ALA A 31 1.06 -4.27 -5.51
N GLN A 32 2.10 -4.77 -6.15
CA GLN A 32 1.99 -5.86 -7.12
C GLN A 32 1.55 -7.16 -6.43
N LYS A 33 2.12 -7.48 -5.29
CA LYS A 33 1.73 -8.63 -4.48
C LYS A 33 0.25 -8.55 -4.07
N MET A 34 -0.22 -7.38 -3.68
CA MET A 34 -1.61 -7.15 -3.34
C MET A 34 -2.53 -7.45 -4.53
N LYS A 35 -2.16 -6.99 -5.73
CA LYS A 35 -2.91 -7.24 -6.96
C LYS A 35 -2.99 -8.74 -7.26
N GLU A 36 -1.86 -9.43 -7.20
CA GLU A 36 -1.79 -10.87 -7.45
C GLU A 36 -2.63 -11.65 -6.44
N LEU A 37 -2.53 -11.29 -5.16
CA LEU A 37 -3.30 -11.95 -4.10
C LEU A 37 -4.80 -11.71 -4.28
N SER A 38 -5.21 -10.52 -4.66
CA SER A 38 -6.62 -10.20 -4.92
C SER A 38 -7.19 -11.03 -6.08
N LEU A 39 -6.43 -11.17 -7.17
CA LEU A 39 -6.83 -12.01 -8.30
C LEU A 39 -6.89 -13.47 -7.92
N SER A 40 -5.94 -13.95 -7.12
CA SER A 40 -5.93 -15.33 -6.60
C SER A 40 -7.15 -15.59 -5.72
N MET A 41 -7.54 -14.66 -4.88
CA MET A 41 -8.73 -14.77 -4.03
C MET A 41 -10.00 -14.86 -4.87
N GLU A 42 -10.12 -14.01 -5.89
CA GLU A 42 -11.27 -14.07 -6.80
C GLU A 42 -11.38 -15.46 -7.46
N ALA A 43 -10.28 -15.97 -7.99
CA ALA A 43 -10.26 -17.28 -8.64
C ALA A 43 -10.56 -18.42 -7.67
N SER A 44 -10.06 -18.35 -6.43
CA SER A 44 -10.19 -19.43 -5.46
C SER A 44 -11.53 -19.46 -4.74
N TYR A 45 -12.11 -18.29 -4.46
CA TYR A 45 -13.27 -18.19 -3.55
C TYR A 45 -14.58 -17.83 -4.23
N LYS A 46 -14.55 -17.29 -5.45
CA LYS A 46 -15.79 -16.92 -6.15
C LYS A 46 -16.64 -18.15 -6.41
N GLY A 47 -17.81 -18.20 -5.81
CA GLY A 47 -18.72 -19.34 -5.92
C GLY A 47 -18.34 -20.56 -5.08
N ASN A 48 -17.28 -20.48 -4.29
CA ASN A 48 -16.74 -21.63 -3.53
C ASN A 48 -16.81 -21.43 -1.99
N LEU A 49 -17.49 -20.41 -1.51
CA LEU A 49 -17.64 -20.15 -0.07
C LEU A 49 -18.79 -21.01 0.50
N THR A 50 -18.60 -22.33 0.51
CA THR A 50 -19.67 -23.29 0.83
C THR A 50 -19.51 -23.96 2.19
N ASP A 51 -18.34 -23.83 2.84
CA ASP A 51 -18.10 -24.39 4.17
C ASP A 51 -17.29 -23.43 5.03
N ALA A 52 -17.27 -23.73 6.36
CA ALA A 52 -16.61 -22.86 7.34
C ALA A 52 -15.10 -22.78 7.13
N ALA A 53 -14.45 -23.87 6.75
CA ALA A 53 -13.00 -23.87 6.54
C ALA A 53 -12.61 -22.95 5.38
N THR A 54 -13.32 -23.02 4.24
CA THR A 54 -13.06 -22.15 3.08
C THR A 54 -13.34 -20.69 3.42
N ILE A 55 -14.40 -20.41 4.17
CA ILE A 55 -14.72 -19.04 4.60
C ILE A 55 -13.61 -18.51 5.51
N ASN A 56 -13.09 -19.31 6.45
CA ASN A 56 -12.00 -18.90 7.32
C ASN A 56 -10.72 -18.63 6.54
N HIS A 57 -10.37 -19.45 5.55
CA HIS A 57 -9.22 -19.19 4.68
C HIS A 57 -9.38 -17.90 3.90
N CYS A 58 -10.59 -17.64 3.41
CA CYS A 58 -10.89 -16.37 2.71
C CYS A 58 -10.68 -15.16 3.61
N LEU A 59 -11.13 -15.24 4.87
CA LEU A 59 -10.93 -14.17 5.83
C LEU A 59 -9.45 -13.95 6.16
N ASP A 60 -8.66 -15.03 6.27
CA ASP A 60 -7.22 -14.92 6.48
C ASP A 60 -6.53 -14.22 5.30
N ASP A 61 -6.87 -14.59 4.09
CA ASP A 61 -6.34 -13.95 2.88
C ASP A 61 -6.78 -12.49 2.79
N TYR A 62 -8.02 -12.20 3.18
CA TYR A 62 -8.53 -10.84 3.24
C TYR A 62 -7.72 -9.97 4.20
N GLN A 63 -7.34 -10.50 5.37
CA GLN A 63 -6.53 -9.76 6.32
C GLN A 63 -5.17 -9.37 5.71
N GLU A 64 -4.54 -10.27 4.96
CA GLU A 64 -3.28 -9.97 4.28
C GLU A 64 -3.45 -8.90 3.20
N VAL A 65 -4.48 -9.00 2.38
CA VAL A 65 -4.80 -7.97 1.37
C VAL A 65 -5.04 -6.63 2.04
N TYR A 66 -5.81 -6.61 3.11
CA TYR A 66 -6.10 -5.38 3.85
C TYR A 66 -4.83 -4.76 4.44
N ARG A 67 -3.95 -5.59 4.99
CA ARG A 67 -2.65 -5.14 5.49
C ARG A 67 -1.84 -4.45 4.39
N LEU A 68 -1.76 -5.06 3.21
CA LEU A 68 -1.03 -4.51 2.07
C LEU A 68 -1.67 -3.21 1.56
N ILE A 69 -3.00 -3.16 1.49
CA ILE A 69 -3.72 -1.93 1.12
C ILE A 69 -3.40 -0.80 2.10
N THR A 70 -3.46 -1.08 3.40
CA THR A 70 -3.21 -0.08 4.43
C THR A 70 -1.78 0.45 4.35
N LEU A 71 -0.79 -0.42 4.21
CA LEU A 71 0.61 0.00 4.14
C LEU A 71 0.90 0.80 2.88
N THR A 72 0.44 0.33 1.72
CA THR A 72 0.71 1.02 0.45
C THR A 72 -0.03 2.34 0.35
N ALA A 73 -1.29 2.39 0.74
CA ALA A 73 -2.09 3.62 0.70
C ALA A 73 -1.52 4.68 1.64
N ASN A 74 -1.18 4.30 2.88
CA ASN A 74 -0.62 5.24 3.84
C ASN A 74 0.74 5.76 3.39
N TYR A 75 1.59 4.90 2.83
CA TYR A 75 2.87 5.33 2.29
C TYR A 75 2.68 6.36 1.17
N CYS A 76 1.80 6.08 0.22
CA CYS A 76 1.53 6.99 -0.91
C CYS A 76 0.94 8.31 -0.43
N ASP A 77 -0.05 8.27 0.46
CA ASP A 77 -0.70 9.47 0.98
C ASP A 77 0.29 10.36 1.74
N LEU A 78 1.11 9.77 2.60
CA LEU A 78 2.09 10.53 3.38
C LEU A 78 3.19 11.08 2.47
N ALA A 79 3.65 10.33 1.49
CA ALA A 79 4.69 10.77 0.56
C ALA A 79 4.20 11.94 -0.30
N VAL A 80 2.97 11.88 -0.80
CA VAL A 80 2.37 12.99 -1.57
C VAL A 80 2.12 14.20 -0.66
N SER A 81 1.67 13.96 0.58
CA SER A 81 1.41 15.04 1.53
C SER A 81 2.65 15.85 1.87
N VAL A 82 3.83 15.22 1.88
CA VAL A 82 5.09 15.90 2.16
C VAL A 82 5.82 16.39 0.91
N ASP A 83 5.41 15.94 -0.27
CA ASP A 83 6.02 16.32 -1.55
C ASP A 83 4.98 16.31 -2.67
N TYR A 84 4.31 17.45 -2.86
CA TYR A 84 3.31 17.62 -3.93
C TYR A 84 3.90 17.53 -5.34
N TYR A 85 5.21 17.61 -5.48
CA TYR A 85 5.86 17.48 -6.78
C TYR A 85 6.02 16.01 -7.21
N ASN A 86 5.87 15.07 -6.28
CA ASN A 86 5.96 13.64 -6.58
C ASN A 86 4.59 13.09 -6.98
N LEU A 87 4.14 13.44 -8.17
CA LEU A 87 2.81 13.08 -8.66
C LEU A 87 2.69 11.61 -9.09
N SER A 88 3.81 10.91 -9.25
CA SER A 88 3.80 9.50 -9.66
C SER A 88 3.06 8.60 -8.68
N LEU A 89 3.03 8.97 -7.39
CA LEU A 89 2.36 8.20 -6.35
C LEU A 89 0.84 8.34 -6.37
N ILE A 90 0.30 9.33 -7.07
CA ILE A 90 -1.14 9.55 -7.14
C ILE A 90 -1.82 8.47 -7.99
N HIS A 91 -1.12 7.91 -8.96
CA HIS A 91 -1.65 6.93 -9.90
C HIS A 91 -1.45 5.47 -9.46
N ILE A 92 -0.92 5.24 -8.27
CA ILE A 92 -0.78 3.92 -7.68
C ILE A 92 -1.99 3.60 -6.83
#